data_1fefda4acbb852d0f8a3ce8987da0116
#
_entry.id   1fefda4acbb852d0f8a3ce8987da0116
#
_cell.length_a   1.000
_cell.length_b   1.000
_cell.length_c   1.000
_cell.angle_alpha   90.00
_cell.angle_beta   90.00
_cell.angle_gamma   90.00
#
_symmetry.space_group_name_H-M   'P 1'
#
loop_
_entity.id
_entity.type
_entity.pdbx_description
1 polymer ?
#
loop_
_entity_poly.entity_id
_entity_poly.type
_entity_poly.pdbx_seq_one_letter_code
_entity_poly.pdbx_strand_id
1 'polypeptide(L)'
;LQKKFKELLDNFENKGKKPQRVILETSGLANPAPIIFTFQSDVFLANHFELANIITCIDAFEGLNHLQNEEACNQILSSDFLILTKKDLNPHTQSLEEKINTLYPNIQIISKENFNFDMLSSHHKIQREIKNIEIKSHKDDISSITLIFDKAINWNIFSIWLSMLLHEHGSKILRVKGLINTEESYLTNINGVGHLIYHPTHTKISSLNHPSQLVFIAKNLKLDRIKESLEIF
;
A
#
# COMPACT_ATOMS: atom_id res chain seq x y z
N LEU A 1 7.10 4.75 -20.34
CA LEU A 1 7.56 3.76 -19.36
C LEU A 1 7.87 2.43 -20.06
N GLN A 2 6.89 1.75 -20.69
CA GLN A 2 7.01 0.46 -21.36
C GLN A 2 8.21 0.38 -22.32
N LYS A 3 8.35 1.37 -23.22
CA LYS A 3 9.47 1.42 -24.19
C LYS A 3 10.83 1.37 -23.51
N LYS A 4 10.99 2.13 -22.41
CA LYS A 4 12.25 2.18 -21.67
C LYS A 4 12.57 0.87 -20.96
N PHE A 5 11.56 0.18 -20.44
CA PHE A 5 11.75 -1.11 -19.80
C PHE A 5 12.07 -2.22 -20.83
N LYS A 6 11.49 -2.16 -22.03
CA LYS A 6 11.88 -3.03 -23.15
C LYS A 6 13.34 -2.81 -23.53
N GLU A 7 13.72 -1.55 -23.81
CA GLU A 7 15.12 -1.19 -24.12
C GLU A 7 16.09 -1.64 -23.02
N LEU A 8 15.68 -1.55 -21.76
CA LEU A 8 16.48 -2.00 -20.62
C LEU A 8 16.72 -3.52 -20.68
N LEU A 9 15.66 -4.33 -20.89
CA LEU A 9 15.78 -5.78 -21.01
C LEU A 9 16.64 -6.18 -22.18
N ASP A 10 16.37 -5.64 -23.37
CA ASP A 10 17.13 -5.93 -24.59
C ASP A 10 18.63 -5.65 -24.40
N ASN A 11 18.95 -4.53 -23.74
CA ASN A 11 20.36 -4.18 -23.43
C ASN A 11 21.03 -5.16 -22.46
N PHE A 12 20.28 -5.73 -21.50
CA PHE A 12 20.82 -6.71 -20.57
C PHE A 12 20.92 -8.09 -21.19
N GLU A 13 19.95 -8.51 -21.99
CA GLU A 13 19.94 -9.80 -22.70
C GLU A 13 21.08 -9.87 -23.70
N ASN A 14 21.30 -8.80 -24.48
CA ASN A 14 22.42 -8.70 -25.41
C ASN A 14 23.81 -8.78 -24.73
N LYS A 15 23.89 -8.47 -23.44
CA LYS A 15 25.10 -8.60 -22.61
C LYS A 15 25.18 -9.92 -21.84
N GLY A 16 24.21 -10.83 -22.04
CA GLY A 16 24.12 -12.10 -21.29
C GLY A 16 23.88 -11.91 -19.79
N LYS A 17 23.29 -10.78 -19.38
CA LYS A 17 23.01 -10.44 -17.98
C LYS A 17 21.52 -10.20 -17.82
N LYS A 18 20.98 -10.60 -16.65
CA LYS A 18 19.61 -10.20 -16.25
C LYS A 18 19.69 -9.29 -15.02
N PRO A 19 19.05 -8.13 -15.03
CA PRO A 19 18.95 -7.31 -13.83
C PRO A 19 18.13 -8.07 -12.80
N GLN A 20 18.65 -8.21 -11.60
CA GLN A 20 17.90 -8.80 -10.49
C GLN A 20 16.87 -7.81 -9.92
N ARG A 21 17.14 -6.52 -10.07
CA ARG A 21 16.31 -5.45 -9.53
C ARG A 21 16.42 -4.20 -10.38
N VAL A 22 15.28 -3.54 -10.56
CA VAL A 22 15.17 -2.23 -11.17
C VAL A 22 14.57 -1.27 -10.15
N ILE A 23 15.19 -0.12 -9.95
CA ILE A 23 14.67 0.95 -9.11
C ILE A 23 14.20 2.07 -10.03
N LEU A 24 12.92 2.42 -9.92
CA LEU A 24 12.33 3.53 -10.63
C LEU A 24 12.12 4.71 -9.68
N GLU A 25 12.90 5.75 -9.86
CA GLU A 25 12.68 7.03 -9.17
C GLU A 25 11.74 7.91 -9.99
N THR A 26 10.69 8.41 -9.37
CA THR A 26 9.75 9.35 -9.98
C THR A 26 10.11 10.79 -9.61
N SER A 27 9.54 11.77 -10.31
CA SER A 27 9.62 13.16 -9.87
C SER A 27 8.85 13.36 -8.56
N GLY A 28 9.25 14.35 -7.77
CA GLY A 28 8.62 14.65 -6.48
C GLY A 28 7.13 15.02 -6.55
N LEU A 29 6.61 15.39 -7.73
CA LEU A 29 5.20 15.69 -7.97
C LEU A 29 4.44 14.57 -8.69
N ALA A 30 5.08 13.42 -8.92
CA ALA A 30 4.45 12.33 -9.64
C ALA A 30 3.35 11.67 -8.80
N ASN A 31 2.21 11.43 -9.44
CA ASN A 31 1.20 10.52 -8.90
C ASN A 31 1.64 9.08 -9.20
N PRO A 32 1.82 8.21 -8.18
CA PRO A 32 2.26 6.84 -8.39
C PRO A 32 1.20 5.95 -9.06
N ALA A 33 -0.09 6.25 -8.90
CA ALA A 33 -1.18 5.38 -9.36
C ALA A 33 -1.13 5.05 -10.87
N PRO A 34 -0.90 5.99 -11.81
CA PRO A 34 -0.77 5.67 -13.23
C PRO A 34 0.43 4.77 -13.55
N ILE A 35 1.51 4.91 -12.78
CA ILE A 35 2.71 4.07 -12.94
C ILE A 35 2.40 2.64 -12.51
N ILE A 36 1.79 2.48 -11.35
CA ILE A 36 1.35 1.18 -10.82
C ILE A 36 0.40 0.51 -11.81
N PHE A 37 -0.60 1.25 -12.30
CA PHE A 37 -1.53 0.75 -13.29
C PHE A 37 -0.83 0.25 -14.55
N THR A 38 0.16 0.99 -15.05
CA THR A 38 0.93 0.59 -16.23
C THR A 38 1.64 -0.75 -16.01
N PHE A 39 2.24 -0.97 -14.83
CA PHE A 39 2.89 -2.24 -14.50
C PHE A 39 1.90 -3.41 -14.42
N GLN A 40 0.67 -3.17 -14.01
CA GLN A 40 -0.34 -4.22 -13.87
C GLN A 40 -1.07 -4.52 -15.17
N SER A 41 -1.35 -3.50 -15.99
CA SER A 41 -2.15 -3.63 -17.21
C SER A 41 -1.35 -3.95 -18.47
N ASP A 42 -0.06 -3.61 -18.51
CA ASP A 42 0.79 -3.90 -19.64
C ASP A 42 1.29 -5.34 -19.60
N VAL A 43 0.87 -6.16 -20.56
CA VAL A 43 1.20 -7.60 -20.62
C VAL A 43 2.70 -7.85 -20.63
N PHE A 44 3.49 -7.02 -21.31
CA PHE A 44 4.93 -7.18 -21.33
C PHE A 44 5.54 -6.90 -19.95
N LEU A 45 5.16 -5.78 -19.31
CA LEU A 45 5.67 -5.43 -18.00
C LEU A 45 5.26 -6.46 -16.93
N ALA A 46 4.01 -6.89 -16.93
CA ALA A 46 3.50 -7.88 -15.98
C ALA A 46 4.19 -9.25 -16.10
N ASN A 47 4.64 -9.63 -17.30
CA ASN A 47 5.33 -10.90 -17.52
C ASN A 47 6.84 -10.86 -17.21
N HIS A 48 7.46 -9.69 -17.20
CA HIS A 48 8.92 -9.56 -17.05
C HIS A 48 9.36 -8.89 -15.75
N PHE A 49 8.46 -8.15 -15.12
CA PHE A 49 8.76 -7.38 -13.90
C PHE A 49 7.69 -7.61 -12.85
N GLU A 50 8.11 -7.69 -11.62
CA GLU A 50 7.25 -7.70 -10.46
C GLU A 50 7.41 -6.38 -9.70
N LEU A 51 6.28 -5.72 -9.39
CA LEU A 51 6.29 -4.53 -8.55
C LEU A 51 6.43 -4.97 -7.08
N ALA A 52 7.65 -4.98 -6.58
CA ALA A 52 7.96 -5.49 -5.26
C ALA A 52 7.58 -4.53 -4.13
N ASN A 53 8.00 -3.27 -4.23
CA ASN A 53 7.76 -2.26 -3.19
C ASN A 53 7.59 -0.86 -3.79
N ILE A 54 6.74 -0.07 -3.16
CA ILE A 54 6.59 1.36 -3.39
C ILE A 54 7.06 2.07 -2.12
N ILE A 55 8.03 2.97 -2.28
CA ILE A 55 8.69 3.65 -1.18
C ILE A 55 8.54 5.14 -1.36
N THR A 56 8.12 5.85 -0.31
CA THR A 56 8.17 7.31 -0.31
C THR A 56 9.21 7.80 0.69
N CYS A 57 10.09 8.67 0.22
CA CYS A 57 11.01 9.39 1.09
C CYS A 57 10.34 10.68 1.58
N ILE A 58 10.33 10.87 2.89
CA ILE A 58 9.79 12.06 3.54
C ILE A 58 10.94 12.83 4.19
N ASP A 59 11.02 14.10 3.87
CA ASP A 59 11.90 15.05 4.54
C ASP A 59 11.36 15.30 5.96
N ALA A 60 12.10 14.94 6.99
CA ALA A 60 11.68 15.13 8.37
C ALA A 60 11.59 16.60 8.78
N PHE A 61 12.30 17.50 8.09
CA PHE A 61 12.27 18.94 8.37
C PHE A 61 11.01 19.61 7.79
N GLU A 62 10.67 19.33 6.52
CA GLU A 62 9.52 19.92 5.82
C GLU A 62 8.28 19.01 5.79
N GLY A 63 8.36 17.83 6.35
CA GLY A 63 7.33 16.79 6.21
C GLY A 63 5.93 17.22 6.65
N LEU A 64 5.80 18.01 7.72
CA LEU A 64 4.50 18.53 8.19
C LEU A 64 3.84 19.45 7.15
N ASN A 65 4.63 20.25 6.45
CA ASN A 65 4.15 21.13 5.38
C ASN A 65 3.77 20.30 4.15
N HIS A 66 4.56 19.27 3.83
CA HIS A 66 4.28 18.36 2.71
C HIS A 66 2.98 17.58 2.90
N LEU A 67 2.60 17.24 4.14
CA LEU A 67 1.32 16.57 4.43
C LEU A 67 0.08 17.43 4.11
N GLN A 68 0.25 18.70 3.77
CA GLN A 68 -0.82 19.58 3.29
C GLN A 68 -1.03 19.47 1.77
N ASN A 69 -0.10 18.87 1.04
CA ASN A 69 -0.15 18.74 -0.41
C ASN A 69 -0.79 17.40 -0.82
N GLU A 70 -1.72 17.46 -1.76
CA GLU A 70 -2.44 16.28 -2.23
C GLU A 70 -1.50 15.25 -2.88
N GLU A 71 -0.50 15.70 -3.63
CA GLU A 71 0.48 14.83 -4.28
C GLU A 71 1.31 14.04 -3.25
N ALA A 72 1.76 14.72 -2.19
CA ALA A 72 2.52 14.07 -1.11
C ALA A 72 1.64 13.05 -0.36
N CYS A 73 0.39 13.39 -0.10
CA CYS A 73 -0.59 12.47 0.49
C CYS A 73 -0.81 11.24 -0.40
N ASN A 74 -0.98 11.42 -1.71
CA ASN A 74 -1.16 10.33 -2.68
C ASN A 74 0.09 9.43 -2.76
N GLN A 75 1.28 10.00 -2.67
CA GLN A 75 2.53 9.25 -2.62
C GLN A 75 2.63 8.40 -1.35
N ILE A 76 2.33 8.97 -0.19
CA ILE A 76 2.30 8.25 1.09
C ILE A 76 1.28 7.11 1.04
N LEU A 77 0.06 7.37 0.57
CA LEU A 77 -1.00 6.37 0.45
C LEU A 77 -0.62 5.21 -0.47
N SER A 78 0.11 5.49 -1.54
CA SER A 78 0.58 4.48 -2.47
C SER A 78 1.72 3.62 -1.93
N SER A 79 2.40 4.07 -0.87
CA SER A 79 3.63 3.46 -0.37
C SER A 79 3.40 2.23 0.49
N ASP A 80 4.32 1.29 0.41
CA ASP A 80 4.39 0.14 1.31
C ASP A 80 5.09 0.52 2.62
N PHE A 81 6.07 1.40 2.53
CA PHE A 81 6.73 2.01 3.70
C PHE A 81 7.33 3.39 3.35
N LEU A 82 7.61 4.16 4.38
CA LEU A 82 8.18 5.49 4.30
C LEU A 82 9.60 5.48 4.81
N ILE A 83 10.47 6.24 4.16
CA ILE A 83 11.82 6.51 4.67
C ILE A 83 11.88 7.95 5.13
N LEU A 84 12.13 8.17 6.42
CA LEU A 84 12.42 9.50 6.94
C LEU A 84 13.87 9.88 6.68
N THR A 85 14.03 10.98 5.98
CA THR A 85 15.33 11.58 5.66
C THR A 85 15.51 12.87 6.46
N LYS A 86 16.75 13.35 6.58
CA LYS A 86 17.10 14.61 7.24
C LYS A 86 16.63 14.75 8.69
N LYS A 87 16.60 13.63 9.42
CA LYS A 87 16.24 13.62 10.86
C LYS A 87 17.23 14.46 11.69
N ASP A 88 18.47 14.57 11.23
CA ASP A 88 19.52 15.39 11.81
C ASP A 88 19.19 16.88 11.80
N LEU A 89 18.36 17.34 10.88
CA LEU A 89 17.92 18.73 10.77
C LEU A 89 16.67 19.06 11.59
N ASN A 90 15.95 18.05 12.07
CA ASN A 90 14.74 18.23 12.87
C ASN A 90 14.77 17.36 14.12
N PRO A 91 15.02 17.93 15.31
CA PRO A 91 14.98 17.20 16.58
C PRO A 91 13.55 16.78 16.99
N HIS A 92 12.50 17.32 16.35
CA HIS A 92 11.10 17.07 16.70
C HIS A 92 10.39 16.16 15.67
N THR A 93 11.05 15.12 15.19
CA THR A 93 10.48 14.16 14.23
C THR A 93 9.26 13.42 14.75
N GLN A 94 9.11 13.31 16.07
CA GLN A 94 8.00 12.59 16.72
C GLN A 94 6.64 13.15 16.32
N SER A 95 6.47 14.47 16.24
CA SER A 95 5.20 15.10 15.83
C SER A 95 4.81 14.76 14.38
N LEU A 96 5.80 14.66 13.50
CA LEU A 96 5.59 14.21 12.12
C LEU A 96 5.19 12.72 12.06
N GLU A 97 5.90 11.86 12.80
CA GLU A 97 5.60 10.43 12.87
C GLU A 97 4.19 10.18 13.46
N GLU A 98 3.82 10.89 14.51
CA GLU A 98 2.47 10.84 15.09
C GLU A 98 1.40 11.30 14.10
N LYS A 99 1.63 12.40 13.38
CA LYS A 99 0.70 12.91 12.37
C LYS A 99 0.56 11.92 11.21
N ILE A 100 1.64 11.34 10.73
CA ILE A 100 1.61 10.30 9.69
C ILE A 100 0.84 9.07 10.19
N ASN A 101 1.13 8.58 11.39
CA ASN A 101 0.44 7.41 11.96
C ASN A 101 -1.06 7.67 12.18
N THR A 102 -1.42 8.92 12.46
CA THR A 102 -2.83 9.33 12.61
C THR A 102 -3.55 9.33 11.25
N LEU A 103 -2.93 9.89 10.22
CA LEU A 103 -3.54 10.01 8.88
C LEU A 103 -3.46 8.70 8.10
N TYR A 104 -2.39 7.93 8.28
CA TYR A 104 -2.09 6.72 7.52
C TYR A 104 -1.73 5.57 8.46
N PRO A 105 -2.71 5.03 9.20
CA PRO A 105 -2.46 3.97 10.16
C PRO A 105 -1.84 2.75 9.48
N ASN A 106 -0.94 2.11 10.21
CA ASN A 106 -0.22 0.91 9.77
C ASN A 106 0.79 1.11 8.61
N ILE A 107 1.12 2.35 8.24
CA ILE A 107 2.27 2.55 7.35
C ILE A 107 3.56 2.43 8.15
N GLN A 108 4.52 1.69 7.62
CA GLN A 108 5.81 1.56 8.29
C GLN A 108 6.66 2.79 8.01
N ILE A 109 7.20 3.37 9.08
CA ILE A 109 8.14 4.48 9.00
C ILE A 109 9.51 3.95 9.39
N ILE A 110 10.49 4.15 8.53
CA ILE A 110 11.88 3.71 8.71
C ILE A 110 12.77 4.94 8.65
N SER A 111 13.68 5.12 9.59
CA SER A 111 14.69 6.16 9.45
C SER A 111 15.72 5.76 8.40
N LYS A 112 16.28 6.73 7.69
CA LYS A 112 17.29 6.50 6.66
C LYS A 112 18.46 5.65 7.17
N GLU A 113 18.87 5.84 8.42
CA GLU A 113 19.97 5.12 9.06
C GLU A 113 19.68 3.62 9.26
N ASN A 114 18.41 3.28 9.43
CA ASN A 114 17.93 1.90 9.64
C ASN A 114 17.48 1.23 8.34
N PHE A 115 17.53 1.94 7.22
CA PHE A 115 17.17 1.39 5.93
C PHE A 115 18.26 0.44 5.41
N ASN A 116 17.86 -0.78 5.05
CA ASN A 116 18.73 -1.76 4.42
C ASN A 116 18.14 -2.17 3.06
N PHE A 117 18.99 -2.29 2.05
CA PHE A 117 18.60 -2.75 0.71
C PHE A 117 18.02 -4.16 0.69
N ASP A 118 18.31 -4.99 1.68
CA ASP A 118 17.69 -6.32 1.84
C ASP A 118 16.19 -6.22 2.09
N MET A 119 15.71 -5.10 2.64
CA MET A 119 14.28 -4.81 2.78
C MET A 119 13.55 -4.70 1.44
N LEU A 120 14.28 -4.46 0.35
CA LEU A 120 13.74 -4.46 -1.01
C LEU A 120 13.73 -5.84 -1.66
N SER A 121 14.41 -6.82 -1.05
CA SER A 121 14.68 -8.12 -1.67
C SER A 121 13.64 -9.16 -1.41
N SER A 122 12.87 -8.96 -0.40
CA SER A 122 11.82 -9.88 -0.01
C SER A 122 10.49 -9.16 -0.14
N HIS A 123 9.47 -9.89 -0.54
CA HIS A 123 8.16 -9.64 0.00
C HIS A 123 8.32 -9.62 1.52
N HIS A 124 8.82 -8.53 2.07
CA HIS A 124 8.91 -8.38 3.51
C HIS A 124 7.47 -8.47 4.00
N LYS A 125 7.13 -9.70 4.34
CA LYS A 125 5.99 -10.08 5.15
C LYS A 125 6.17 -9.38 6.49
N ILE A 126 5.90 -8.08 6.47
CA ILE A 126 5.80 -7.34 7.71
C ILE A 126 4.53 -7.90 8.34
N GLN A 127 4.73 -8.93 9.17
CA GLN A 127 3.73 -9.35 10.14
C GLN A 127 3.50 -8.15 11.05
N ARG A 128 2.53 -7.35 10.70
CA ARG A 128 2.05 -6.29 11.58
C ARG A 128 0.86 -6.83 12.32
N GLU A 129 0.97 -6.81 13.63
CA GLU A 129 -0.22 -6.73 14.47
C GLU A 129 -0.93 -5.44 14.10
N ILE A 130 -1.99 -5.53 13.35
CA ILE A 130 -2.87 -4.38 13.09
C ILE A 130 -3.58 -4.15 14.42
N LYS A 131 -3.13 -3.17 15.18
CA LYS A 131 -3.83 -2.74 16.38
C LYS A 131 -5.15 -2.11 15.97
N ASN A 132 -6.24 -2.47 16.66
CA ASN A 132 -7.52 -1.82 16.51
C ASN A 132 -7.37 -0.33 16.80
N ILE A 133 -7.38 0.48 15.75
CA ILE A 133 -7.36 1.94 15.88
C ILE A 133 -8.67 2.44 15.30
N GLU A 134 -9.60 2.80 16.17
CA GLU A 134 -10.71 3.69 15.79
C GLU A 134 -10.13 5.07 15.56
N ILE A 135 -10.06 5.49 14.30
CA ILE A 135 -9.59 6.83 13.98
C ILE A 135 -10.77 7.76 13.86
N LYS A 136 -10.82 8.71 14.79
CA LYS A 136 -11.74 9.83 14.76
C LYS A 136 -11.39 10.75 13.58
N SER A 137 -12.42 11.20 12.86
CA SER A 137 -12.33 12.11 11.72
C SER A 137 -11.49 13.35 12.04
N HIS A 138 -10.53 13.65 11.17
CA HIS A 138 -9.78 14.90 11.19
C HIS A 138 -10.31 15.87 10.11
N LYS A 139 -9.98 17.15 10.26
CA LYS A 139 -10.46 18.31 9.49
C LYS A 139 -10.38 18.22 7.96
N ASP A 140 -9.77 17.17 7.40
CA ASP A 140 -9.52 17.04 5.95
C ASP A 140 -10.42 15.98 5.28
N ASP A 141 -11.58 15.63 5.86
CA ASP A 141 -12.53 14.65 5.30
C ASP A 141 -11.93 13.24 5.00
N ILE A 142 -10.70 12.96 5.46
CA ILE A 142 -10.08 11.65 5.35
C ILE A 142 -10.40 10.86 6.62
N SER A 143 -10.90 9.65 6.42
CA SER A 143 -11.21 8.72 7.50
C SER A 143 -10.66 7.33 7.20
N SER A 144 -10.44 6.54 8.24
CA SER A 144 -10.07 5.15 8.09
C SER A 144 -10.96 4.26 8.96
N ILE A 145 -11.14 3.02 8.50
CA ILE A 145 -11.80 1.96 9.24
C ILE A 145 -10.99 0.68 9.14
N THR A 146 -10.91 -0.05 10.24
CA THR A 146 -10.38 -1.41 10.26
C THR A 146 -11.53 -2.37 10.52
N LEU A 147 -11.74 -3.30 9.59
CA LEU A 147 -12.71 -4.39 9.71
C LEU A 147 -11.98 -5.66 10.13
N ILE A 148 -12.48 -6.33 11.15
CA ILE A 148 -11.94 -7.58 11.66
C ILE A 148 -13.01 -8.64 11.57
N PHE A 149 -12.65 -9.82 11.05
CA PHE A 149 -13.52 -10.98 10.92
C PHE A 149 -12.84 -12.18 11.53
N ASP A 150 -13.46 -12.76 12.57
CA ASP A 150 -12.93 -13.94 13.25
C ASP A 150 -13.13 -15.22 12.43
N LYS A 151 -14.08 -15.20 11.49
CA LYS A 151 -14.34 -16.32 10.59
C LYS A 151 -13.62 -16.15 9.27
N ALA A 152 -13.27 -17.25 8.66
CA ALA A 152 -12.75 -17.25 7.30
C ALA A 152 -13.80 -16.69 6.32
N ILE A 153 -13.31 -15.99 5.31
CA ILE A 153 -14.14 -15.30 4.31
C ILE A 153 -14.11 -16.09 3.01
N ASN A 154 -15.27 -16.28 2.40
CA ASN A 154 -15.34 -16.86 1.06
C ASN A 154 -14.70 -15.90 0.05
N TRP A 155 -13.60 -16.34 -0.55
CA TRP A 155 -12.82 -15.51 -1.48
C TRP A 155 -13.62 -15.01 -2.69
N ASN A 156 -14.47 -15.85 -3.26
CA ASN A 156 -15.24 -15.48 -4.45
C ASN A 156 -16.24 -14.36 -4.13
N ILE A 157 -16.96 -14.50 -3.03
CA ILE A 157 -17.93 -13.49 -2.56
C ILE A 157 -17.20 -12.20 -2.21
N PHE A 158 -16.11 -12.29 -1.45
CA PHE A 158 -15.32 -11.13 -1.05
C PHE A 158 -14.73 -10.39 -2.26
N SER A 159 -14.20 -11.09 -3.24
CA SER A 159 -13.60 -10.47 -4.42
C SER A 159 -14.63 -9.74 -5.28
N ILE A 160 -15.83 -10.28 -5.41
CA ILE A 160 -16.95 -9.62 -6.09
C ILE A 160 -17.35 -8.36 -5.32
N TRP A 161 -17.60 -8.48 -4.01
CA TRP A 161 -17.95 -7.34 -3.16
C TRP A 161 -16.90 -6.22 -3.23
N LEU A 162 -15.62 -6.57 -3.10
CA LEU A 162 -14.53 -5.58 -3.17
C LEU A 162 -14.48 -4.91 -4.54
N SER A 163 -14.66 -5.66 -5.63
CA SER A 163 -14.70 -5.12 -6.99
C SER A 163 -15.86 -4.15 -7.17
N MET A 164 -17.06 -4.48 -6.69
CA MET A 164 -18.21 -3.59 -6.74
C MET A 164 -18.00 -2.33 -5.91
N LEU A 165 -17.45 -2.46 -4.70
CA LEU A 165 -17.14 -1.33 -3.83
C LEU A 165 -16.16 -0.36 -4.49
N LEU A 166 -15.11 -0.87 -5.11
CA LEU A 166 -14.11 -0.04 -5.78
C LEU A 166 -14.63 0.57 -7.09
N HIS A 167 -15.50 -0.13 -7.79
CA HIS A 167 -16.16 0.42 -8.98
C HIS A 167 -17.03 1.63 -8.59
N GLU A 168 -17.83 1.51 -7.53
CA GLU A 168 -18.74 2.56 -7.07
C GLU A 168 -18.01 3.72 -6.38
N HIS A 169 -17.02 3.40 -5.54
CA HIS A 169 -16.41 4.36 -4.61
C HIS A 169 -14.90 4.54 -4.75
N GLY A 170 -14.27 3.94 -5.75
CA GLY A 170 -12.82 3.93 -5.89
C GLY A 170 -12.17 5.32 -5.98
N SER A 171 -12.90 6.33 -6.50
CA SER A 171 -12.42 7.73 -6.48
C SER A 171 -12.33 8.34 -5.08
N LYS A 172 -13.07 7.77 -4.12
CA LYS A 172 -13.08 8.20 -2.71
C LYS A 172 -12.24 7.29 -1.83
N ILE A 173 -12.02 6.04 -2.23
CA ILE A 173 -11.18 5.09 -1.51
C ILE A 173 -9.73 5.36 -1.87
N LEU A 174 -8.96 5.87 -0.92
CA LEU A 174 -7.57 6.22 -1.12
C LEU A 174 -6.67 4.99 -1.02
N ARG A 175 -6.97 4.10 -0.08
CA ARG A 175 -6.23 2.86 0.13
C ARG A 175 -7.10 1.74 0.67
N VAL A 176 -6.80 0.54 0.22
CA VAL A 176 -7.28 -0.72 0.81
C VAL A 176 -6.09 -1.58 1.14
N LYS A 177 -6.02 -2.11 2.34
CA LYS A 177 -4.97 -3.05 2.74
C LYS A 177 -5.54 -4.09 3.69
N GLY A 178 -5.17 -5.37 3.51
CA GLY A 178 -5.69 -6.41 4.39
C GLY A 178 -5.00 -7.74 4.27
N LEU A 179 -5.27 -8.57 5.27
CA LEU A 179 -4.91 -9.96 5.36
C LEU A 179 -6.21 -10.75 5.50
N ILE A 180 -6.55 -11.54 4.50
CA ILE A 180 -7.80 -12.28 4.44
C ILE A 180 -7.55 -13.77 4.67
N ASN A 181 -8.19 -14.33 5.67
CA ASN A 181 -8.24 -15.76 5.91
C ASN A 181 -9.37 -16.37 5.05
N THR A 182 -9.03 -17.31 4.19
CA THR A 182 -9.95 -17.99 3.26
C THR A 182 -10.06 -19.49 3.54
N GLU A 183 -9.74 -19.94 4.76
CA GLU A 183 -9.65 -21.37 5.15
C GLU A 183 -8.53 -22.15 4.45
N GLU A 184 -7.67 -21.45 3.72
CA GLU A 184 -6.51 -22.06 3.08
C GLU A 184 -5.29 -22.08 4.02
N SER A 185 -4.24 -22.79 3.66
CA SER A 185 -2.98 -22.84 4.42
C SER A 185 -2.16 -21.54 4.34
N TYR A 186 -2.78 -20.48 3.84
CA TYR A 186 -2.18 -19.14 3.68
C TYR A 186 -3.20 -18.03 3.90
N LEU A 187 -2.72 -16.87 4.27
CA LEU A 187 -3.51 -15.63 4.23
C LEU A 187 -3.31 -14.95 2.88
N THR A 188 -4.39 -14.41 2.34
CA THR A 188 -4.35 -13.61 1.12
C THR A 188 -4.14 -12.15 1.48
N ASN A 189 -3.02 -11.59 1.01
CA ASN A 189 -2.73 -10.16 1.14
C ASN A 189 -3.49 -9.38 0.08
N ILE A 190 -4.26 -8.40 0.52
CA ILE A 190 -4.92 -7.41 -0.33
C ILE A 190 -4.18 -6.08 -0.19
N ASN A 191 -3.91 -5.47 -1.32
CA ASN A 191 -3.36 -4.13 -1.38
C ASN A 191 -3.95 -3.39 -2.58
N GLY A 192 -4.40 -2.15 -2.38
CA GLY A 192 -5.01 -1.37 -3.43
C GLY A 192 -4.94 0.12 -3.18
N VAL A 193 -4.97 0.89 -4.26
CA VAL A 193 -4.98 2.36 -4.26
C VAL A 193 -6.02 2.85 -5.25
N GLY A 194 -6.97 3.62 -4.78
CA GLY A 194 -8.08 4.09 -5.60
C GLY A 194 -8.90 2.93 -6.17
N HIS A 195 -9.07 2.90 -7.48
CA HIS A 195 -9.76 1.81 -8.20
C HIS A 195 -8.91 0.56 -8.41
N LEU A 196 -7.63 0.61 -8.09
CA LEU A 196 -6.68 -0.45 -8.42
C LEU A 196 -6.48 -1.38 -7.25
N ILE A 197 -6.67 -2.68 -7.46
CA ILE A 197 -6.20 -3.74 -6.57
C ILE A 197 -4.98 -4.39 -7.21
N TYR A 198 -3.92 -4.53 -6.43
CA TYR A 198 -2.72 -5.27 -6.84
C TYR A 198 -3.02 -6.77 -6.86
N HIS A 199 -2.24 -7.52 -7.62
CA HIS A 199 -2.35 -8.97 -7.57
C HIS A 199 -2.22 -9.46 -6.12
N PRO A 200 -3.19 -10.23 -5.61
CA PRO A 200 -3.11 -10.77 -4.28
C PRO A 200 -1.86 -11.63 -4.10
N THR A 201 -1.18 -11.46 -2.99
CA THR A 201 -0.04 -12.31 -2.61
C THR A 201 -0.43 -13.18 -1.43
N HIS A 202 0.28 -14.30 -1.25
CA HIS A 202 -0.08 -15.29 -0.24
C HIS A 202 1.00 -15.40 0.82
N THR A 203 0.57 -15.44 2.09
CA THR A 203 1.47 -15.64 3.24
C THR A 203 1.11 -16.94 3.93
N LYS A 204 2.05 -17.91 3.97
CA LYS A 204 1.86 -19.17 4.70
C LYS A 204 1.63 -18.89 6.18
N ILE A 205 0.69 -19.59 6.78
CA ILE A 205 0.37 -19.50 8.19
C ILE A 205 0.58 -20.86 8.87
N SER A 206 0.94 -20.82 10.15
CA SER A 206 1.09 -22.02 10.99
C SER A 206 -0.20 -22.40 11.72
N SER A 207 -1.23 -21.56 11.71
CA SER A 207 -2.51 -21.77 12.34
C SER A 207 -3.64 -21.25 11.47
N LEU A 208 -4.70 -22.04 11.28
CA LEU A 208 -5.89 -21.65 10.52
C LEU A 208 -6.78 -20.63 11.26
N ASN A 209 -6.63 -20.47 12.57
CA ASN A 209 -7.40 -19.53 13.38
C ASN A 209 -6.81 -18.12 13.37
N HIS A 210 -6.54 -17.58 12.20
CA HIS A 210 -6.09 -16.20 12.07
C HIS A 210 -7.28 -15.32 11.64
N PRO A 211 -7.58 -14.23 12.37
CA PRO A 211 -8.65 -13.32 11.96
C PRO A 211 -8.27 -12.62 10.64
N SER A 212 -9.28 -12.39 9.82
CA SER A 212 -9.13 -11.50 8.66
C SER A 212 -9.15 -10.05 9.11
N GLN A 213 -8.31 -9.23 8.52
CA GLN A 213 -8.24 -7.80 8.80
C GLN A 213 -8.19 -7.01 7.50
N LEU A 214 -9.02 -5.98 7.38
CA LEU A 214 -9.11 -5.15 6.20
C LEU A 214 -9.21 -3.68 6.62
N VAL A 215 -8.26 -2.86 6.14
CA VAL A 215 -8.19 -1.43 6.41
C VAL A 215 -8.58 -0.67 5.15
N PHE A 216 -9.53 0.25 5.29
CA PHE A 216 -9.85 1.25 4.28
C PHE A 216 -9.43 2.63 4.77
N ILE A 217 -8.84 3.40 3.86
CA ILE A 217 -8.65 4.84 4.02
C ILE A 217 -9.43 5.50 2.89
N ALA A 218 -10.32 6.41 3.23
CA ALA A 218 -11.18 7.07 2.26
C ALA A 218 -11.36 8.55 2.57
N LYS A 219 -11.69 9.33 1.53
CA LYS A 219 -12.02 10.76 1.61
C LYS A 219 -13.51 10.95 1.30
N ASN A 220 -14.20 11.67 2.16
CA ASN A 220 -15.62 11.98 1.96
C ASN A 220 -16.51 10.73 1.76
N LEU A 221 -16.22 9.63 2.46
CA LEU A 221 -16.99 8.39 2.42
C LEU A 221 -17.41 7.97 3.83
N LYS A 222 -18.68 7.59 3.97
CA LYS A 222 -19.21 7.03 5.23
C LYS A 222 -18.76 5.59 5.34
N LEU A 223 -17.67 5.35 6.07
CA LEU A 223 -17.04 4.04 6.19
C LEU A 223 -17.92 2.99 6.90
N ASP A 224 -18.85 3.43 7.77
CA ASP A 224 -19.82 2.53 8.42
C ASP A 224 -20.66 1.75 7.39
N ARG A 225 -21.01 2.37 6.27
CA ARG A 225 -21.73 1.71 5.18
C ARG A 225 -20.91 0.62 4.50
N ILE A 226 -19.58 0.74 4.49
CA ILE A 226 -18.70 -0.32 3.97
C ILE A 226 -18.80 -1.54 4.88
N LYS A 227 -18.77 -1.33 6.21
CA LYS A 227 -18.95 -2.40 7.18
C LYS A 227 -20.29 -3.10 7.01
N GLU A 228 -21.38 -2.31 7.01
CA GLU A 228 -22.74 -2.83 6.82
C GLU A 228 -22.87 -3.64 5.50
N SER A 229 -22.29 -3.13 4.41
CA SER A 229 -22.37 -3.84 3.11
C SER A 229 -21.64 -5.18 3.11
N LEU A 230 -20.55 -5.33 3.87
CA LEU A 230 -19.82 -6.59 3.97
C LEU A 230 -20.53 -7.61 4.90
N GLU A 231 -21.27 -7.15 5.89
CA GLU A 231 -22.06 -8.03 6.79
C GLU A 231 -23.25 -8.68 6.07
N ILE A 232 -23.65 -8.19 4.90
CA ILE A 232 -24.73 -8.74 4.08
C ILE A 232 -24.22 -9.89 3.19
N PHE A 233 -22.94 -9.93 2.89
CA PHE A 233 -22.29 -10.95 2.07
C PHE A 233 -21.67 -12.07 2.92
#